data_4c961a06809d76baef2e0289b991eb0b
#
_entry.id   4c961a06809d76baef2e0289b991eb0b
#
_cell.length_a   1.000
_cell.length_b   1.000
_cell.length_c   1.000
_cell.angle_alpha   90.00
_cell.angle_beta   90.00
_cell.angle_gamma   90.00
#
_symmetry.space_group_name_H-M   'P 1'
#
loop_
_entity.id
_entity.type
_entity.pdbx_description
1 polymer ?
#
loop_
_entity_poly.entity_id
_entity_poly.type
_entity_poly.pdbx_seq_one_letter_code
_entity_poly.pdbx_strand_id
1 'polypeptide(L)'
;MDKRIYLCLAHMSGKEISFIQEAFDTNWVVPLGPNVNAFEQDLERFVGQDKKVVALSAGTAAVHLALLACGVGQGDEVIVQSFTFCASSHPVTYLGATPVFVDSEADTWNMDPVLLEQAIRDRIDKTGRKPKAIVPVALYGMPYKIDQIMSVADKYDIPVIEDAAEGFGSKFDGQVLGTFGKYGVLSFNGNKMITTSGGGALICPDEESKKEIMFYATQARESYPYYQHERIGYNYRMSNICAGIGRGQMTVVDEHIAHHKYLCGLYRELLADVEGITLHENPSGRYDSNYWLNTVLLDGNLHVRGEEDAYRETVKGAVGGAAGVTHESVSAHTSCEPNRNVEAMRVCLDKAGIESRPLWKPMHLQPVYAANPAYVNGVSEGLFKRGLCLPSGPYVTDEDVRYIVNEMKKSIL
;
A
#
# COMPACT_ATOMS: atom_id res chain seq x y z
N MET A 1 -21.70 12.23 -22.29
CA MET A 1 -20.39 12.27 -21.59
C MET A 1 -20.00 10.83 -21.41
N ASP A 2 -18.96 10.38 -22.08
CA ASP A 2 -18.51 9.01 -21.93
C ASP A 2 -18.01 8.85 -20.50
N LYS A 3 -18.60 7.89 -19.75
CA LYS A 3 -18.23 7.57 -18.37
C LYS A 3 -16.77 7.12 -18.36
N ARG A 4 -15.88 7.83 -17.64
CA ARG A 4 -14.52 7.33 -17.39
C ARG A 4 -14.57 6.31 -16.25
N ILE A 5 -13.96 5.15 -16.46
CA ILE A 5 -13.80 4.10 -15.45
C ILE A 5 -12.45 4.31 -14.78
N TYR A 6 -12.47 4.68 -13.49
CA TYR A 6 -11.26 4.91 -12.71
C TYR A 6 -10.77 3.63 -12.05
N LEU A 7 -9.47 3.60 -11.73
CA LEU A 7 -8.80 2.44 -11.14
C LEU A 7 -9.40 2.05 -9.77
N CYS A 8 -9.55 3.04 -8.88
CA CYS A 8 -10.24 2.89 -7.60
C CYS A 8 -10.61 4.29 -7.09
N LEU A 9 -11.90 4.54 -6.92
CA LEU A 9 -12.42 5.77 -6.34
C LEU A 9 -12.96 5.52 -4.94
N ALA A 10 -12.92 6.56 -4.11
CA ALA A 10 -13.64 6.57 -2.84
C ALA A 10 -15.14 6.38 -3.09
N HIS A 11 -15.78 5.55 -2.26
CA HIS A 11 -17.21 5.30 -2.29
C HIS A 11 -17.82 5.61 -0.92
N MET A 12 -18.80 6.52 -0.90
CA MET A 12 -19.40 7.00 0.34
C MET A 12 -20.54 6.10 0.80
N SER A 13 -20.61 5.85 2.12
CA SER A 13 -21.70 5.12 2.76
C SER A 13 -22.99 5.93 2.87
N GLY A 14 -22.87 7.26 2.76
CA GLY A 14 -23.95 8.21 3.04
C GLY A 14 -24.05 8.64 4.52
N LYS A 15 -23.23 8.04 5.41
CA LYS A 15 -23.24 8.37 6.86
C LYS A 15 -22.14 9.35 7.25
N GLU A 16 -21.15 9.58 6.44
CA GLU A 16 -19.98 10.42 6.71
C GLU A 16 -20.40 11.84 7.12
N ILE A 17 -21.34 12.42 6.38
CA ILE A 17 -21.80 13.80 6.61
C ILE A 17 -22.42 13.98 7.99
N SER A 18 -23.11 12.97 8.53
CA SER A 18 -23.69 13.06 9.89
C SER A 18 -22.63 13.17 10.97
N PHE A 19 -21.52 12.43 10.87
CA PHE A 19 -20.40 12.52 11.79
C PHE A 19 -19.61 13.84 11.66
N ILE A 20 -19.50 14.35 10.43
CA ILE A 20 -18.88 15.65 10.17
C ILE A 20 -19.74 16.76 10.76
N GLN A 21 -21.07 16.72 10.55
CA GLN A 21 -22.00 17.71 11.06
C GLN A 21 -21.97 17.76 12.59
N GLU A 22 -21.99 16.58 13.26
CA GLU A 22 -21.83 16.48 14.71
C GLU A 22 -20.55 17.16 15.21
N ALA A 23 -19.44 17.00 14.50
CA ALA A 23 -18.17 17.64 14.87
C ALA A 23 -18.26 19.18 14.78
N PHE A 24 -18.96 19.72 13.76
CA PHE A 24 -19.21 21.17 13.65
C PHE A 24 -20.18 21.67 14.73
N ASP A 25 -21.28 20.98 14.98
CA ASP A 25 -22.30 21.36 15.95
C ASP A 25 -21.74 21.41 17.39
N THR A 26 -20.77 20.53 17.68
CA THR A 26 -20.12 20.41 18.98
C THR A 26 -18.76 21.13 19.07
N ASN A 27 -18.34 21.81 17.99
CA ASN A 27 -17.07 22.53 17.86
C ASN A 27 -15.81 21.65 18.05
N TRP A 28 -15.88 20.36 17.68
CA TRP A 28 -14.74 19.44 17.66
C TRP A 28 -14.03 19.45 16.29
N VAL A 29 -13.65 20.63 15.79
CA VAL A 29 -12.94 20.83 14.51
C VAL A 29 -11.42 20.95 14.78
N VAL A 30 -10.84 19.90 15.32
CA VAL A 30 -9.46 19.82 15.83
C VAL A 30 -8.90 18.39 15.63
N PRO A 31 -7.56 18.16 15.78
CA PRO A 31 -6.98 16.83 15.64
C PRO A 31 -7.13 15.95 16.90
N LEU A 32 -8.27 16.02 17.52
CA LEU A 32 -8.71 15.19 18.65
C LEU A 32 -10.24 15.28 18.75
N GLY A 33 -10.87 14.35 19.47
CA GLY A 33 -12.31 14.45 19.72
C GLY A 33 -13.05 13.11 19.59
N PRO A 34 -14.39 13.12 19.74
CA PRO A 34 -15.20 11.91 19.79
C PRO A 34 -15.06 11.01 18.54
N ASN A 35 -15.00 11.58 17.34
CA ASN A 35 -14.87 10.81 16.12
C ASN A 35 -13.53 10.08 16.05
N VAL A 36 -12.41 10.73 16.42
CA VAL A 36 -11.09 10.08 16.40
C VAL A 36 -11.07 8.90 17.37
N ASN A 37 -11.58 9.09 18.60
CA ASN A 37 -11.62 8.03 19.60
C ASN A 37 -12.51 6.87 19.18
N ALA A 38 -13.69 7.17 18.62
CA ALA A 38 -14.60 6.15 18.13
C ALA A 38 -14.07 5.41 16.90
N PHE A 39 -13.41 6.12 15.98
CA PHE A 39 -12.80 5.50 14.80
C PHE A 39 -11.66 4.54 15.20
N GLU A 40 -10.82 4.90 16.19
CA GLU A 40 -9.82 3.98 16.73
C GLU A 40 -10.45 2.72 17.31
N GLN A 41 -11.55 2.85 18.05
CA GLN A 41 -12.29 1.71 18.59
C GLN A 41 -12.94 0.86 17.47
N ASP A 42 -13.46 1.49 16.41
CA ASP A 42 -13.99 0.79 15.25
C ASP A 42 -12.89 -0.05 14.57
N LEU A 43 -11.69 0.53 14.40
CA LEU A 43 -10.53 -0.16 13.85
C LEU A 43 -10.03 -1.29 14.78
N GLU A 44 -9.94 -1.07 16.10
CA GLU A 44 -9.56 -2.08 17.08
C GLU A 44 -10.51 -3.29 17.03
N ARG A 45 -11.82 -3.06 16.92
CA ARG A 45 -12.80 -4.14 16.76
C ARG A 45 -12.63 -4.90 15.44
N PHE A 46 -12.35 -4.16 14.36
CA PHE A 46 -12.19 -4.75 13.03
C PHE A 46 -10.93 -5.61 12.92
N VAL A 47 -9.79 -5.14 13.42
CA VAL A 47 -8.53 -5.89 13.34
C VAL A 47 -8.47 -7.03 14.36
N GLY A 48 -9.13 -6.89 15.51
CA GLY A 48 -9.16 -7.91 16.55
C GLY A 48 -7.82 -8.13 17.26
N GLN A 49 -7.61 -9.34 17.79
CA GLN A 49 -6.34 -9.77 18.43
C GLN A 49 -5.90 -8.89 19.61
N ASP A 50 -6.85 -8.26 20.32
CA ASP A 50 -6.61 -7.33 21.42
C ASP A 50 -5.66 -6.16 21.08
N LYS A 51 -5.41 -5.93 19.80
CA LYS A 51 -4.57 -4.85 19.32
C LYS A 51 -5.16 -3.48 19.64
N LYS A 52 -4.27 -2.48 19.72
CA LYS A 52 -4.63 -1.08 19.90
C LYS A 52 -4.32 -0.30 18.63
N VAL A 53 -5.07 0.78 18.39
CA VAL A 53 -4.90 1.55 17.16
C VAL A 53 -4.76 3.03 17.47
N VAL A 54 -3.84 3.70 16.78
CA VAL A 54 -3.68 5.16 16.76
C VAL A 54 -4.01 5.67 15.36
N ALA A 55 -5.05 6.49 15.24
CA ALA A 55 -5.41 7.14 13.98
C ALA A 55 -4.49 8.33 13.68
N LEU A 56 -3.91 8.35 12.48
CA LEU A 56 -2.86 9.26 12.06
C LEU A 56 -3.22 9.97 10.75
N SER A 57 -2.47 11.03 10.44
CA SER A 57 -2.69 11.87 9.25
C SER A 57 -2.37 11.18 7.92
N ALA A 58 -1.61 10.10 7.92
CA ALA A 58 -1.25 9.31 6.72
C ALA A 58 -0.67 7.95 7.11
N GLY A 59 -0.72 6.97 6.17
CA GLY A 59 0.02 5.71 6.31
C GLY A 59 1.54 5.93 6.39
N THR A 60 2.08 6.89 5.66
CA THR A 60 3.50 7.29 5.75
C THR A 60 3.89 7.73 7.17
N ALA A 61 3.02 8.47 7.87
CA ALA A 61 3.21 8.85 9.27
C ALA A 61 3.20 7.62 10.18
N ALA A 62 2.37 6.64 9.89
CA ALA A 62 2.32 5.38 10.64
C ALA A 62 3.63 4.57 10.48
N VAL A 63 4.15 4.42 9.25
CA VAL A 63 5.47 3.79 9.01
C VAL A 63 6.57 4.52 9.79
N HIS A 64 6.59 5.86 9.71
CA HIS A 64 7.60 6.67 10.38
C HIS A 64 7.59 6.47 11.92
N LEU A 65 6.42 6.54 12.54
CA LEU A 65 6.29 6.34 13.98
C LEU A 65 6.59 4.90 14.41
N ALA A 66 6.23 3.90 13.62
CA ALA A 66 6.57 2.50 13.89
C ALA A 66 8.08 2.27 13.87
N LEU A 67 8.79 2.84 12.89
CA LEU A 67 10.26 2.79 12.80
C LEU A 67 10.90 3.48 14.02
N LEU A 68 10.40 4.67 14.38
CA LEU A 68 10.88 5.40 15.56
C LEU A 68 10.69 4.56 16.84
N ALA A 69 9.52 3.95 17.04
CA ALA A 69 9.22 3.09 18.18
C ALA A 69 10.04 1.77 18.18
N CYS A 70 10.54 1.33 17.02
CA CYS A 70 11.51 0.25 16.93
C CYS A 70 12.95 0.70 17.20
N GLY A 71 13.18 1.98 17.54
CA GLY A 71 14.48 2.54 17.82
C GLY A 71 15.38 2.73 16.61
N VAL A 72 14.76 2.90 15.43
CA VAL A 72 15.49 3.21 14.19
C VAL A 72 15.98 4.65 14.24
N GLY A 73 17.24 4.87 13.89
CA GLY A 73 17.86 6.19 13.89
C GLY A 73 19.05 6.28 12.92
N GLN A 74 19.81 7.36 13.07
CA GLN A 74 20.95 7.70 12.21
C GLN A 74 21.92 6.53 12.07
N GLY A 75 22.18 6.10 10.83
CA GLY A 75 23.15 5.06 10.49
C GLY A 75 22.68 3.63 10.74
N ASP A 76 21.41 3.41 11.16
CA ASP A 76 20.83 2.08 11.20
C ASP A 76 20.42 1.61 9.79
N GLU A 77 20.14 0.32 9.67
CA GLU A 77 19.59 -0.29 8.46
C GLU A 77 18.21 -0.88 8.73
N VAL A 78 17.30 -0.76 7.76
CA VAL A 78 15.96 -1.37 7.78
C VAL A 78 15.77 -2.17 6.51
N ILE A 79 15.37 -3.43 6.63
CA ILE A 79 15.03 -4.25 5.46
C ILE A 79 13.62 -3.89 5.03
N VAL A 80 13.47 -3.57 3.74
CA VAL A 80 12.20 -3.16 3.15
C VAL A 80 11.92 -3.98 1.90
N GLN A 81 10.69 -4.44 1.72
CA GLN A 81 10.25 -5.01 0.45
C GLN A 81 10.52 -4.03 -0.69
N SER A 82 11.15 -4.50 -1.76
CA SER A 82 11.48 -3.63 -2.89
C SER A 82 10.27 -3.33 -3.77
N PHE A 83 9.42 -4.32 -4.00
CA PHE A 83 8.23 -4.17 -4.82
C PHE A 83 7.10 -3.59 -3.97
N THR A 84 7.10 -2.25 -3.88
CA THR A 84 6.15 -1.49 -3.03
C THR A 84 6.02 -0.05 -3.48
N PHE A 85 5.05 0.66 -2.89
CA PHE A 85 4.95 2.10 -2.96
C PHE A 85 6.03 2.77 -2.08
N CYS A 86 6.48 3.96 -2.44
CA CYS A 86 7.58 4.66 -1.78
C CYS A 86 7.36 4.93 -0.28
N ALA A 87 6.11 4.94 0.20
CA ALA A 87 5.79 5.20 1.60
C ALA A 87 6.33 4.15 2.57
N SER A 88 6.62 2.92 2.12
CA SER A 88 7.26 1.89 2.94
C SER A 88 8.75 2.17 3.20
N SER A 89 9.43 2.89 2.29
CA SER A 89 10.89 3.10 2.33
C SER A 89 11.31 4.53 2.68
N HIS A 90 10.58 5.57 2.21
CA HIS A 90 10.96 6.96 2.46
C HIS A 90 11.09 7.30 3.95
N PRO A 91 10.20 6.83 4.87
CA PRO A 91 10.32 7.12 6.30
C PRO A 91 11.60 6.57 6.95
N VAL A 92 12.21 5.53 6.38
CA VAL A 92 13.53 5.05 6.83
C VAL A 92 14.57 6.16 6.66
N THR A 93 14.55 6.84 5.52
CA THR A 93 15.49 7.94 5.25
C THR A 93 15.21 9.19 6.08
N TYR A 94 13.94 9.42 6.51
CA TYR A 94 13.62 10.54 7.41
C TYR A 94 14.34 10.43 8.76
N LEU A 95 14.61 9.19 9.21
CA LEU A 95 15.33 8.90 10.45
C LEU A 95 16.85 8.84 10.27
N GLY A 96 17.38 9.12 9.06
CA GLY A 96 18.79 9.00 8.74
C GLY A 96 19.29 7.55 8.66
N ALA A 97 18.39 6.60 8.56
CA ALA A 97 18.67 5.19 8.35
C ALA A 97 18.73 4.83 6.86
N THR A 98 19.28 3.67 6.55
CA THR A 98 19.45 3.18 5.18
C THR A 98 18.44 2.06 4.90
N PRO A 99 17.51 2.21 3.91
CA PRO A 99 16.72 1.11 3.45
C PRO A 99 17.58 0.09 2.69
N VAL A 100 17.42 -1.18 3.06
CA VAL A 100 18.02 -2.35 2.41
C VAL A 100 16.89 -3.10 1.71
N PHE A 101 16.94 -3.19 0.39
CA PHE A 101 15.84 -3.73 -0.39
C PHE A 101 15.95 -5.23 -0.58
N VAL A 102 14.81 -5.92 -0.42
CA VAL A 102 14.66 -7.35 -0.68
C VAL A 102 13.59 -7.54 -1.75
N ASP A 103 13.95 -8.33 -2.77
CA ASP A 103 13.10 -8.63 -3.91
C ASP A 103 11.93 -9.55 -3.55
N SER A 104 11.11 -9.86 -4.51
CA SER A 104 9.86 -10.60 -4.41
C SER A 104 10.05 -12.10 -4.66
N GLU A 105 9.13 -12.90 -4.13
CA GLU A 105 8.90 -14.27 -4.58
C GLU A 105 7.70 -14.32 -5.54
N ALA A 106 7.58 -15.42 -6.29
CA ALA A 106 6.70 -15.48 -7.46
C ALA A 106 5.22 -15.71 -7.15
N ASP A 107 4.89 -16.28 -5.96
CA ASP A 107 3.52 -16.71 -5.68
C ASP A 107 2.64 -15.53 -5.21
N THR A 108 3.13 -14.76 -4.24
CA THR A 108 2.40 -13.62 -3.66
C THR A 108 2.87 -12.26 -4.20
N TRP A 109 4.00 -12.23 -4.91
CA TRP A 109 4.72 -11.04 -5.38
C TRP A 109 5.31 -10.18 -4.26
N ASN A 110 5.23 -10.65 -3.03
CA ASN A 110 5.74 -9.98 -1.85
C ASN A 110 7.16 -10.44 -1.49
N MET A 111 7.69 -9.92 -0.37
CA MET A 111 9.07 -10.15 0.08
C MET A 111 9.44 -11.63 0.06
N ASP A 112 10.57 -11.97 -0.59
CA ASP A 112 11.12 -13.33 -0.61
C ASP A 112 11.77 -13.65 0.75
N PRO A 113 11.27 -14.66 1.49
CA PRO A 113 11.83 -15.03 2.79
C PRO A 113 13.25 -15.59 2.72
N VAL A 114 13.66 -16.19 1.60
CA VAL A 114 15.03 -16.70 1.40
C VAL A 114 16.01 -15.54 1.20
N LEU A 115 15.65 -14.58 0.36
CA LEU A 115 16.45 -13.35 0.18
C LEU A 115 16.46 -12.49 1.45
N LEU A 116 15.36 -12.48 2.22
CA LEU A 116 15.32 -11.81 3.52
C LEU A 116 16.40 -12.35 4.46
N GLU A 117 16.48 -13.67 4.62
CA GLU A 117 17.48 -14.29 5.49
C GLU A 117 18.90 -14.04 4.97
N GLN A 118 19.10 -14.12 3.65
CA GLN A 118 20.38 -13.80 3.02
C GLN A 118 20.78 -12.34 3.31
N ALA A 119 19.86 -11.40 3.15
CA ALA A 119 20.08 -9.98 3.42
C ALA A 119 20.49 -9.75 4.88
N ILE A 120 19.77 -10.32 5.84
CA ILE A 120 20.09 -10.19 7.27
C ILE A 120 21.52 -10.67 7.55
N ARG A 121 21.89 -11.85 7.10
CA ARG A 121 23.21 -12.43 7.32
C ARG A 121 24.31 -11.57 6.73
N ASP A 122 24.17 -11.21 5.45
CA ASP A 122 25.18 -10.40 4.76
C ASP A 122 25.32 -8.99 5.38
N ARG A 123 24.21 -8.38 5.84
CA ARG A 123 24.28 -7.08 6.52
C ARG A 123 24.99 -7.19 7.88
N ILE A 124 24.71 -8.23 8.65
CA ILE A 124 25.42 -8.49 9.91
C ILE A 124 26.93 -8.67 9.65
N ASP A 125 27.30 -9.46 8.66
CA ASP A 125 28.70 -9.71 8.31
C ASP A 125 29.43 -8.42 7.86
N LYS A 126 28.77 -7.57 7.08
CA LYS A 126 29.33 -6.33 6.54
C LYS A 126 29.37 -5.17 7.53
N THR A 127 28.38 -5.06 8.42
CA THR A 127 28.21 -3.89 9.29
C THR A 127 28.52 -4.17 10.77
N GLY A 128 28.61 -5.45 11.15
CA GLY A 128 28.71 -5.89 12.54
C GLY A 128 27.42 -5.68 13.35
N ARG A 129 26.32 -5.28 12.71
CA ARG A 129 25.03 -4.98 13.37
C ARG A 129 23.88 -5.62 12.62
N LYS A 130 22.86 -6.07 13.35
CA LYS A 130 21.61 -6.54 12.73
C LYS A 130 20.76 -5.36 12.25
N PRO A 131 20.01 -5.50 11.17
CA PRO A 131 18.98 -4.53 10.79
C PRO A 131 18.00 -4.27 11.93
N LYS A 132 17.51 -3.05 12.06
CA LYS A 132 16.64 -2.62 13.16
C LYS A 132 15.19 -3.02 13.02
N ALA A 133 14.72 -3.19 11.80
CA ALA A 133 13.35 -3.63 11.51
C ALA A 133 13.27 -4.29 10.12
N ILE A 134 12.20 -5.03 9.91
CA ILE A 134 11.79 -5.60 8.61
C ILE A 134 10.42 -5.02 8.27
N VAL A 135 10.27 -4.53 7.03
CA VAL A 135 9.00 -3.95 6.52
C VAL A 135 8.53 -4.77 5.32
N PRO A 136 7.82 -5.90 5.52
CA PRO A 136 7.09 -6.57 4.45
C PRO A 136 5.82 -5.78 4.11
N VAL A 137 5.32 -5.96 2.90
CA VAL A 137 4.15 -5.23 2.37
C VAL A 137 3.10 -6.23 1.89
N ALA A 138 1.84 -5.93 2.11
CA ALA A 138 0.71 -6.64 1.50
C ALA A 138 0.34 -5.98 0.16
N LEU A 139 1.20 -6.16 -0.83
CA LEU A 139 1.10 -5.46 -2.12
C LEU A 139 -0.19 -5.81 -2.85
N TYR A 140 -0.92 -4.78 -3.32
CA TYR A 140 -2.25 -4.89 -3.96
C TYR A 140 -3.32 -5.61 -3.12
N GLY A 141 -3.06 -5.80 -1.83
CA GLY A 141 -3.95 -6.51 -0.92
C GLY A 141 -3.59 -7.98 -0.70
N MET A 142 -2.59 -8.52 -1.40
CA MET A 142 -2.16 -9.90 -1.27
C MET A 142 -1.33 -10.10 0.01
N PRO A 143 -1.70 -11.04 0.89
CA PRO A 143 -0.86 -11.40 2.04
C PRO A 143 0.51 -11.92 1.59
N TYR A 144 1.58 -11.52 2.30
CA TYR A 144 2.92 -12.07 2.10
C TYR A 144 3.06 -13.45 2.77
N LYS A 145 4.17 -14.17 2.56
CA LYS A 145 4.45 -15.46 3.24
C LYS A 145 4.74 -15.25 4.72
N ILE A 146 3.70 -14.95 5.48
CA ILE A 146 3.76 -14.44 6.87
C ILE A 146 4.53 -15.38 7.79
N ASP A 147 4.18 -16.67 7.80
CA ASP A 147 4.81 -17.69 8.63
C ASP A 147 6.33 -17.79 8.39
N GLN A 148 6.74 -17.69 7.14
CA GLN A 148 8.15 -17.76 6.76
C GLN A 148 8.90 -16.45 7.11
N ILE A 149 8.32 -15.30 6.83
CA ILE A 149 8.91 -13.99 7.18
C ILE A 149 9.03 -13.85 8.71
N MET A 150 7.97 -14.20 9.45
CA MET A 150 7.99 -14.16 10.92
C MET A 150 9.01 -15.12 11.50
N SER A 151 9.11 -16.35 10.96
CA SER A 151 10.13 -17.31 11.40
C SER A 151 11.55 -16.80 11.21
N VAL A 152 11.84 -16.11 10.09
CA VAL A 152 13.15 -15.48 9.87
C VAL A 152 13.36 -14.31 10.85
N ALA A 153 12.36 -13.45 11.02
CA ALA A 153 12.44 -12.30 11.94
C ALA A 153 12.71 -12.73 13.39
N ASP A 154 12.01 -13.76 13.87
CA ASP A 154 12.16 -14.32 15.21
C ASP A 154 13.54 -14.92 15.41
N LYS A 155 14.06 -15.65 14.41
CA LYS A 155 15.41 -16.24 14.45
C LYS A 155 16.51 -15.21 14.73
N TYR A 156 16.35 -13.99 14.21
CA TYR A 156 17.33 -12.91 14.36
C TYR A 156 16.90 -11.86 15.40
N ASP A 157 15.77 -12.05 16.05
CA ASP A 157 15.18 -11.08 16.99
C ASP A 157 15.12 -9.68 16.38
N ILE A 158 14.46 -9.56 15.22
CA ILE A 158 14.24 -8.29 14.49
C ILE A 158 12.75 -8.02 14.44
N PRO A 159 12.27 -6.84 14.89
CA PRO A 159 10.85 -6.52 14.85
C PRO A 159 10.36 -6.36 13.40
N VAL A 160 9.12 -6.84 13.16
CA VAL A 160 8.42 -6.69 11.89
C VAL A 160 7.40 -5.56 12.00
N ILE A 161 7.41 -4.66 11.02
CA ILE A 161 6.41 -3.62 10.81
C ILE A 161 5.67 -4.00 9.52
N GLU A 162 4.43 -4.48 9.65
CA GLU A 162 3.63 -4.87 8.49
C GLU A 162 3.08 -3.64 7.78
N ASP A 163 3.47 -3.41 6.55
CA ASP A 163 2.79 -2.42 5.72
C ASP A 163 1.55 -3.04 5.07
N ALA A 164 0.42 -2.93 5.78
CA ALA A 164 -0.89 -3.37 5.34
C ALA A 164 -1.73 -2.23 4.75
N ALA A 165 -1.08 -1.15 4.25
CA ALA A 165 -1.75 0.00 3.65
C ALA A 165 -2.64 -0.36 2.46
N GLU A 166 -2.38 -1.49 1.80
CA GLU A 166 -3.18 -2.05 0.70
C GLU A 166 -3.94 -3.30 1.14
N GLY A 167 -3.52 -3.91 2.25
CA GLY A 167 -4.06 -5.16 2.79
C GLY A 167 -5.16 -4.99 3.85
N PHE A 168 -5.83 -3.83 3.95
CA PHE A 168 -6.87 -3.62 4.95
C PHE A 168 -8.02 -4.61 4.79
N GLY A 169 -8.19 -5.48 5.79
CA GLY A 169 -9.19 -6.56 5.79
C GLY A 169 -8.78 -7.84 5.05
N SER A 170 -7.61 -7.87 4.41
CA SER A 170 -7.02 -9.13 3.94
C SER A 170 -6.63 -10.01 5.12
N LYS A 171 -6.61 -11.33 4.90
CA LYS A 171 -6.33 -12.31 5.98
C LYS A 171 -5.33 -13.37 5.53
N PHE A 172 -4.58 -13.87 6.51
CA PHE A 172 -3.78 -15.09 6.36
C PHE A 172 -4.18 -16.06 7.49
N ASP A 173 -4.52 -17.28 7.13
CA ASP A 173 -5.09 -18.29 8.06
C ASP A 173 -6.23 -17.72 8.93
N GLY A 174 -7.06 -16.84 8.35
CA GLY A 174 -8.21 -16.23 9.02
C GLY A 174 -7.88 -15.00 9.88
N GLN A 175 -6.62 -14.69 10.16
CA GLN A 175 -6.20 -13.53 10.93
C GLN A 175 -5.96 -12.32 10.00
N VAL A 176 -6.44 -11.13 10.42
CA VAL A 176 -6.34 -9.88 9.66
C VAL A 176 -4.89 -9.40 9.57
N LEU A 177 -4.46 -8.93 8.40
CA LEU A 177 -3.14 -8.36 8.17
C LEU A 177 -2.91 -7.08 9.02
N GLY A 178 -1.66 -6.83 9.36
CA GLY A 178 -1.25 -5.78 10.29
C GLY A 178 -1.27 -6.21 11.75
N THR A 179 -1.64 -7.46 12.05
CA THR A 179 -1.73 -7.97 13.43
C THR A 179 -0.70 -9.05 13.78
N PHE A 180 0.12 -9.46 12.83
CA PHE A 180 1.15 -10.49 13.02
C PHE A 180 2.46 -9.91 13.54
N GLY A 181 2.89 -8.77 13.01
CA GLY A 181 4.11 -8.09 13.41
C GLY A 181 3.98 -7.32 14.73
N LYS A 182 5.08 -6.65 15.10
CA LYS A 182 5.10 -5.74 16.25
C LYS A 182 4.17 -4.54 16.03
N TYR A 183 4.18 -3.99 14.82
CA TYR A 183 3.31 -2.90 14.38
C TYR A 183 2.69 -3.21 13.04
N GLY A 184 1.49 -2.68 12.79
CA GLY A 184 0.81 -2.77 11.49
C GLY A 184 0.37 -1.40 11.00
N VAL A 185 0.65 -1.12 9.74
CA VAL A 185 0.35 0.17 9.10
C VAL A 185 -0.90 0.05 8.25
N LEU A 186 -1.84 0.99 8.43
CA LEU A 186 -3.04 1.14 7.62
C LEU A 186 -3.02 2.49 6.89
N SER A 187 -3.63 2.54 5.72
CA SER A 187 -3.79 3.77 4.94
C SER A 187 -5.25 3.97 4.55
N PHE A 188 -5.69 5.21 4.68
CA PHE A 188 -7.04 5.65 4.31
C PHE A 188 -6.97 6.83 3.33
N ASN A 189 -6.00 6.78 2.41
CA ASN A 189 -5.94 7.73 1.29
C ASN A 189 -7.16 7.53 0.37
N GLY A 190 -7.48 8.53 -0.47
CA GLY A 190 -8.70 8.57 -1.27
C GLY A 190 -8.98 7.37 -2.17
N ASN A 191 -7.96 6.58 -2.51
CA ASN A 191 -8.07 5.41 -3.38
C ASN A 191 -7.90 4.06 -2.65
N LYS A 192 -7.86 4.05 -1.31
CA LYS A 192 -7.72 2.82 -0.52
C LYS A 192 -9.07 2.13 -0.30
N MET A 193 -9.07 0.95 0.33
CA MET A 193 -10.27 0.14 0.60
C MET A 193 -11.38 0.94 1.27
N ILE A 194 -11.00 1.82 2.21
CA ILE A 194 -11.82 2.90 2.77
C ILE A 194 -11.02 4.20 2.75
N THR A 195 -11.70 5.34 2.84
CA THR A 195 -11.05 6.65 2.83
C THR A 195 -11.39 7.47 4.09
N THR A 196 -10.45 8.33 4.48
CA THR A 196 -10.71 9.45 5.38
C THR A 196 -10.38 10.79 4.69
N SER A 197 -10.47 10.86 3.35
CA SER A 197 -9.92 11.89 2.47
C SER A 197 -8.39 11.80 2.38
N GLY A 198 -7.71 11.88 3.48
CA GLY A 198 -6.32 11.53 3.74
C GLY A 198 -6.20 11.05 5.17
N GLY A 199 -5.45 9.99 5.40
CA GLY A 199 -5.30 9.39 6.71
C GLY A 199 -4.58 8.06 6.68
N GLY A 200 -4.35 7.54 7.87
CA GLY A 200 -3.80 6.23 8.13
C GLY A 200 -3.97 5.87 9.59
N ALA A 201 -3.48 4.73 9.97
CA ALA A 201 -3.43 4.33 11.37
C ALA A 201 -2.26 3.40 11.63
N LEU A 202 -1.84 3.34 12.89
CA LEU A 202 -0.84 2.39 13.35
C LEU A 202 -1.49 1.42 14.35
N ILE A 203 -1.45 0.14 14.02
CA ILE A 203 -1.82 -0.96 14.90
C ILE A 203 -0.64 -1.21 15.83
N CYS A 204 -0.90 -1.15 17.13
CA CYS A 204 0.07 -1.33 18.22
C CYS A 204 -0.20 -2.65 18.94
N PRO A 205 0.84 -3.30 19.51
CA PRO A 205 0.67 -4.56 20.24
C PRO A 205 -0.18 -4.42 21.51
N ASP A 206 -0.07 -3.27 22.19
CA ASP A 206 -0.65 -3.04 23.51
C ASP A 206 -0.92 -1.55 23.78
N GLU A 207 -1.49 -1.26 24.95
CA GLU A 207 -1.85 0.08 25.39
C GLU A 207 -0.63 0.96 25.68
N GLU A 208 0.50 0.39 26.11
CA GLU A 208 1.73 1.13 26.39
C GLU A 208 2.34 1.66 25.10
N SER A 209 2.45 0.79 24.10
CA SER A 209 2.89 1.16 22.75
C SER A 209 1.94 2.20 22.12
N LYS A 210 0.61 2.06 22.30
CA LYS A 210 -0.36 3.06 21.84
C LYS A 210 -0.09 4.44 22.47
N LYS A 211 0.19 4.49 23.76
CA LYS A 211 0.50 5.75 24.47
C LYS A 211 1.81 6.37 23.96
N GLU A 212 2.84 5.56 23.72
CA GLU A 212 4.11 6.04 23.16
C GLU A 212 3.91 6.64 21.77
N ILE A 213 3.20 5.93 20.89
CA ILE A 213 2.90 6.43 19.53
C ILE A 213 2.06 7.72 19.60
N MET A 214 1.06 7.78 20.49
CA MET A 214 0.24 8.97 20.70
C MET A 214 1.09 10.16 21.17
N PHE A 215 2.04 9.94 22.08
CA PHE A 215 2.95 10.97 22.57
C PHE A 215 3.78 11.57 21.41
N TYR A 216 4.37 10.72 20.56
CA TYR A 216 5.10 11.21 19.39
C TYR A 216 4.18 11.87 18.35
N ALA A 217 2.98 11.36 18.13
CA ALA A 217 2.02 11.89 17.16
C ALA A 217 1.45 13.27 17.57
N THR A 218 1.59 13.64 18.85
CA THR A 218 1.11 14.90 19.46
C THR A 218 2.27 15.75 19.97
N GLN A 219 3.32 15.90 19.17
CA GLN A 219 4.52 16.74 19.33
C GLN A 219 5.44 16.33 20.50
N ALA A 220 5.31 15.16 21.09
CA ALA A 220 6.07 14.71 22.25
C ALA A 220 6.06 15.75 23.39
N ARG A 221 4.86 16.27 23.67
CA ARG A 221 4.67 17.29 24.68
C ARG A 221 4.62 16.65 26.07
N GLU A 222 5.47 17.14 26.97
CA GLU A 222 5.50 16.72 28.37
C GLU A 222 4.31 17.28 29.16
N SER A 223 3.97 16.60 30.28
CA SER A 223 2.81 16.88 31.09
C SER A 223 3.06 18.01 32.11
N TYR A 224 3.39 19.23 31.60
CA TYR A 224 3.57 20.43 32.41
C TYR A 224 2.49 21.48 32.07
N PRO A 225 2.23 22.47 32.93
CA PRO A 225 1.31 23.56 32.60
C PRO A 225 1.83 24.50 31.51
N TYR A 226 3.08 24.42 31.18
CA TYR A 226 3.74 25.09 30.06
C TYR A 226 4.24 24.07 29.05
N TYR A 227 4.55 24.52 27.81
CA TYR A 227 5.08 23.63 26.76
C TYR A 227 6.55 23.29 27.04
N GLN A 228 6.80 22.00 27.28
CA GLN A 228 8.14 21.44 27.40
C GLN A 228 8.25 20.19 26.54
N HIS A 229 9.38 20.02 25.87
CA HIS A 229 9.66 18.90 24.99
C HIS A 229 11.05 18.36 25.32
N GLU A 230 11.13 17.13 25.76
CA GLU A 230 12.39 16.41 26.00
C GLU A 230 12.79 15.53 24.80
N ARG A 231 11.83 15.31 23.91
CA ARG A 231 12.00 14.52 22.67
C ARG A 231 11.39 15.27 21.49
N ILE A 232 11.90 14.96 20.29
CA ILE A 232 11.30 15.46 19.06
C ILE A 232 10.03 14.65 18.77
N GLY A 233 8.92 15.34 18.61
CA GLY A 233 7.64 14.76 18.23
C GLY A 233 7.11 15.36 16.93
N TYR A 234 5.94 14.89 16.51
CA TYR A 234 5.35 15.20 15.20
C TYR A 234 3.90 15.63 15.35
N ASN A 235 3.40 16.36 14.39
CA ASN A 235 1.97 16.70 14.30
C ASN A 235 1.28 15.72 13.34
N TYR A 236 1.12 14.46 13.79
CA TYR A 236 0.63 13.37 12.96
C TYR A 236 -0.74 12.83 13.39
N ARG A 237 -1.39 13.46 14.37
CA ARG A 237 -2.71 13.03 14.81
C ARG A 237 -3.77 13.27 13.73
N MET A 238 -4.70 12.33 13.55
CA MET A 238 -5.80 12.48 12.59
C MET A 238 -6.77 13.60 13.03
N SER A 239 -7.28 14.34 12.05
CA SER A 239 -8.37 15.32 12.28
C SER A 239 -9.67 14.61 12.68
N ASN A 240 -10.43 15.20 13.62
CA ASN A 240 -11.75 14.71 14.01
C ASN A 240 -12.76 14.68 12.85
N ILE A 241 -12.60 15.58 11.88
CA ILE A 241 -13.41 15.60 10.64
C ILE A 241 -13.07 14.38 9.76
N CYS A 242 -11.78 14.13 9.52
CA CYS A 242 -11.34 12.97 8.75
C CYS A 242 -11.75 11.65 9.43
N ALA A 243 -11.65 11.59 10.76
CA ALA A 243 -12.11 10.43 11.54
C ALA A 243 -13.62 10.21 11.42
N GLY A 244 -14.41 11.29 11.33
CA GLY A 244 -15.85 11.20 11.05
C GLY A 244 -16.15 10.55 9.69
N ILE A 245 -15.35 10.87 8.67
CA ILE A 245 -15.42 10.15 7.38
C ILE A 245 -15.12 8.67 7.60
N GLY A 246 -14.02 8.35 8.29
CA GLY A 246 -13.60 6.99 8.58
C GLY A 246 -14.67 6.16 9.29
N ARG A 247 -15.37 6.73 10.28
CA ARG A 247 -16.50 6.07 10.96
C ARG A 247 -17.64 5.73 9.99
N GLY A 248 -17.99 6.66 9.11
CA GLY A 248 -18.96 6.40 8.05
C GLY A 248 -18.52 5.24 7.16
N GLN A 249 -17.27 5.24 6.72
CA GLN A 249 -16.67 4.20 5.87
C GLN A 249 -16.63 2.82 6.55
N MET A 250 -16.36 2.76 7.86
CA MET A 250 -16.37 1.48 8.60
C MET A 250 -17.73 0.80 8.58
N THR A 251 -18.81 1.52 8.34
CA THR A 251 -20.16 0.92 8.26
C THR A 251 -20.39 0.11 6.99
N VAL A 252 -19.54 0.24 5.98
CA VAL A 252 -19.63 -0.44 4.67
C VAL A 252 -18.35 -1.19 4.29
N VAL A 253 -17.39 -1.30 5.19
CA VAL A 253 -16.07 -1.91 4.91
C VAL A 253 -16.18 -3.35 4.42
N ASP A 254 -17.03 -4.16 5.05
CA ASP A 254 -17.23 -5.56 4.66
C ASP A 254 -17.86 -5.69 3.26
N GLU A 255 -18.80 -4.78 2.93
CA GLU A 255 -19.40 -4.70 1.59
C GLU A 255 -18.37 -4.33 0.53
N HIS A 256 -17.49 -3.35 0.83
CA HIS A 256 -16.40 -2.96 -0.06
C HIS A 256 -15.44 -4.12 -0.33
N ILE A 257 -14.98 -4.81 0.73
CA ILE A 257 -14.08 -5.98 0.61
C ILE A 257 -14.75 -7.08 -0.21
N ALA A 258 -16.02 -7.38 0.08
CA ALA A 258 -16.77 -8.39 -0.66
C ALA A 258 -16.91 -8.04 -2.15
N HIS A 259 -17.15 -6.76 -2.46
CA HIS A 259 -17.25 -6.28 -3.84
C HIS A 259 -15.92 -6.42 -4.60
N HIS A 260 -14.80 -6.03 -4.01
CA HIS A 260 -13.48 -6.21 -4.63
C HIS A 260 -13.18 -7.68 -4.93
N LYS A 261 -13.49 -8.59 -4.00
CA LYS A 261 -13.34 -10.05 -4.20
C LYS A 261 -14.27 -10.57 -5.30
N TYR A 262 -15.50 -10.07 -5.34
CA TYR A 262 -16.44 -10.40 -6.40
C TYR A 262 -15.93 -9.98 -7.78
N LEU A 263 -15.40 -8.76 -7.91
CA LEU A 263 -14.82 -8.28 -9.18
C LEU A 263 -13.62 -9.13 -9.61
N CYS A 264 -12.78 -9.60 -8.69
CA CYS A 264 -11.70 -10.53 -9.00
C CYS A 264 -12.25 -11.84 -9.61
N GLY A 265 -13.32 -12.39 -9.02
CA GLY A 265 -14.01 -13.56 -9.56
C GLY A 265 -14.54 -13.33 -10.99
N LEU A 266 -15.11 -12.15 -11.24
CA LEU A 266 -15.62 -11.78 -12.55
C LEU A 266 -14.48 -11.59 -13.58
N TYR A 267 -13.37 -10.95 -13.21
CA TYR A 267 -12.19 -10.88 -14.06
C TYR A 267 -11.64 -12.27 -14.40
N ARG A 268 -11.57 -13.17 -13.41
CA ARG A 268 -11.16 -14.57 -13.63
C ARG A 268 -12.01 -15.27 -14.67
N GLU A 269 -13.32 -15.16 -14.57
CA GLU A 269 -14.27 -15.76 -15.52
C GLU A 269 -14.07 -15.21 -16.92
N LEU A 270 -13.98 -13.89 -17.06
CA LEU A 270 -13.94 -13.21 -18.36
C LEU A 270 -12.57 -13.27 -19.05
N LEU A 271 -11.49 -13.49 -18.29
CA LEU A 271 -10.12 -13.63 -18.81
C LEU A 271 -9.73 -15.08 -19.03
N ALA A 272 -10.54 -16.07 -18.63
CA ALA A 272 -10.18 -17.50 -18.68
C ALA A 272 -9.84 -18.01 -20.09
N ASP A 273 -10.38 -17.42 -21.13
CA ASP A 273 -10.16 -17.74 -22.55
C ASP A 273 -9.18 -16.78 -23.26
N VAL A 274 -8.51 -15.89 -22.54
CA VAL A 274 -7.57 -14.91 -23.12
C VAL A 274 -6.15 -15.40 -22.93
N GLU A 275 -5.61 -16.01 -24.00
CA GLU A 275 -4.20 -16.45 -24.00
C GLU A 275 -3.26 -15.25 -23.80
N GLY A 276 -2.19 -15.46 -23.04
CA GLY A 276 -1.17 -14.45 -22.80
C GLY A 276 -1.51 -13.40 -21.74
N ILE A 277 -2.66 -13.53 -21.03
CA ILE A 277 -3.01 -12.70 -19.87
C ILE A 277 -3.26 -13.60 -18.68
N THR A 278 -2.55 -13.33 -17.57
CA THR A 278 -2.69 -14.08 -16.32
C THR A 278 -3.14 -13.15 -15.19
N LEU A 279 -4.25 -13.46 -14.54
CA LEU A 279 -4.74 -12.75 -13.35
C LEU A 279 -3.95 -13.20 -12.12
N HIS A 280 -3.56 -12.26 -11.25
CA HIS A 280 -2.95 -12.57 -9.97
C HIS A 280 -3.99 -12.94 -8.93
N GLU A 281 -3.81 -14.10 -8.29
CA GLU A 281 -4.79 -14.68 -7.37
C GLU A 281 -4.13 -15.24 -6.12
N ASN A 282 -4.96 -15.56 -5.10
CA ASN A 282 -4.50 -16.22 -3.89
C ASN A 282 -3.79 -17.54 -4.21
N PRO A 283 -2.55 -17.77 -3.72
CA PRO A 283 -1.80 -19.00 -4.01
C PRO A 283 -2.43 -20.26 -3.40
N SER A 284 -3.17 -20.11 -2.32
CA SER A 284 -3.87 -21.20 -1.64
C SER A 284 -4.99 -20.68 -0.74
N GLY A 285 -5.78 -21.58 -0.15
CA GLY A 285 -6.85 -21.22 0.79
C GLY A 285 -6.41 -20.59 2.11
N ARG A 286 -5.10 -20.54 2.40
CA ARG A 286 -4.55 -19.79 3.56
C ARG A 286 -4.58 -18.29 3.36
N TYR A 287 -4.49 -17.83 2.10
CA TYR A 287 -4.45 -16.43 1.69
C TYR A 287 -5.85 -15.96 1.35
N ASP A 288 -6.26 -14.83 1.89
CA ASP A 288 -7.54 -14.20 1.62
C ASP A 288 -7.31 -12.71 1.33
N SER A 289 -6.90 -12.42 0.09
CA SER A 289 -6.68 -11.06 -0.40
C SER A 289 -7.99 -10.27 -0.44
N ASN A 290 -7.95 -9.01 -0.08
CA ASN A 290 -9.03 -8.07 -0.33
C ASN A 290 -9.14 -7.64 -1.80
N TYR A 291 -8.11 -7.95 -2.62
CA TYR A 291 -7.99 -7.52 -4.02
C TYR A 291 -8.20 -6.01 -4.20
N TRP A 292 -7.53 -5.20 -3.36
CA TRP A 292 -7.59 -3.74 -3.48
C TRP A 292 -7.44 -3.28 -4.93
N LEU A 293 -6.49 -3.86 -5.67
CA LEU A 293 -6.42 -3.76 -7.13
C LEU A 293 -6.33 -5.17 -7.74
N ASN A 294 -7.13 -5.42 -8.76
CA ASN A 294 -6.95 -6.58 -9.62
C ASN A 294 -5.76 -6.33 -10.55
N THR A 295 -4.85 -7.27 -10.61
CA THR A 295 -3.61 -7.14 -11.37
C THR A 295 -3.45 -8.30 -12.33
N VAL A 296 -2.96 -8.00 -13.54
CA VAL A 296 -2.70 -9.00 -14.58
C VAL A 296 -1.27 -8.90 -15.07
N LEU A 297 -0.74 -10.03 -15.55
CA LEU A 297 0.51 -10.10 -16.30
C LEU A 297 0.20 -10.34 -17.78
N LEU A 298 0.89 -9.65 -18.64
CA LEU A 298 0.90 -9.87 -20.08
C LEU A 298 2.16 -10.65 -20.46
N ASP A 299 2.00 -11.71 -21.21
CA ASP A 299 3.13 -12.48 -21.73
C ASP A 299 3.93 -11.64 -22.74
N GLY A 300 5.24 -11.88 -22.79
CA GLY A 300 6.12 -11.14 -23.69
C GLY A 300 5.82 -11.34 -25.18
N ASN A 301 5.15 -12.43 -25.53
CA ASN A 301 4.73 -12.77 -26.89
C ASN A 301 3.31 -12.27 -27.23
N LEU A 302 2.61 -11.68 -26.28
CA LEU A 302 1.31 -11.08 -26.55
C LEU A 302 1.49 -9.76 -27.29
N HIS A 303 1.06 -9.69 -28.53
CA HIS A 303 1.14 -8.48 -29.34
C HIS A 303 -0.11 -7.62 -29.16
N VAL A 304 0.11 -6.32 -28.95
CA VAL A 304 -0.96 -5.34 -28.70
C VAL A 304 -0.89 -4.23 -29.76
N ARG A 305 -2.05 -3.80 -30.22
CA ARG A 305 -2.19 -2.73 -31.22
C ARG A 305 -1.50 -1.44 -30.75
N GLY A 306 -0.61 -0.89 -31.58
CA GLY A 306 0.16 0.33 -31.26
C GLY A 306 1.44 0.07 -30.47
N GLU A 307 1.84 -1.18 -30.32
CA GLU A 307 3.07 -1.56 -29.61
C GLU A 307 4.33 -0.96 -30.26
N GLU A 308 4.35 -0.83 -31.59
CA GLU A 308 5.44 -0.22 -32.34
C GLU A 308 5.63 1.28 -32.03
N ASP A 309 4.58 1.95 -31.56
CA ASP A 309 4.60 3.38 -31.21
C ASP A 309 4.76 3.63 -29.71
N ALA A 310 4.78 2.57 -28.89
CA ALA A 310 4.97 2.69 -27.45
C ALA A 310 6.28 3.44 -27.13
N TYR A 311 6.18 4.44 -26.28
CA TYR A 311 7.28 5.34 -25.84
C TYR A 311 7.87 6.26 -26.92
N ARG A 312 7.33 6.32 -28.14
CA ARG A 312 7.78 7.29 -29.16
C ARG A 312 7.43 8.73 -28.82
N GLU A 313 6.26 8.94 -28.21
CA GLU A 313 5.91 10.21 -27.62
C GLU A 313 6.19 10.13 -26.13
N THR A 314 7.05 11.01 -25.63
CA THR A 314 7.20 11.20 -24.18
C THR A 314 5.82 11.59 -23.65
N VAL A 315 5.21 10.72 -22.85
CA VAL A 315 3.86 10.95 -22.33
C VAL A 315 3.90 12.14 -21.37
N LYS A 316 3.82 13.33 -21.95
CA LYS A 316 3.58 14.56 -21.20
C LYS A 316 2.18 14.42 -20.59
N GLY A 317 2.11 14.26 -19.29
CA GLY A 317 0.89 14.46 -18.57
C GLY A 317 0.06 13.22 -18.22
N ALA A 318 0.58 12.01 -18.26
CA ALA A 318 -0.07 10.86 -17.63
C ALA A 318 0.01 10.92 -16.09
N VAL A 319 -0.27 12.07 -15.53
CA VAL A 319 -0.44 12.23 -14.09
C VAL A 319 -1.93 12.31 -13.78
N GLY A 320 -2.57 11.17 -13.84
CA GLY A 320 -3.80 10.97 -13.10
C GLY A 320 -3.48 10.70 -11.65
N GLY A 321 -2.83 11.60 -10.99
CA GLY A 321 -2.73 11.66 -9.55
C GLY A 321 -3.47 12.92 -9.12
N ALA A 322 -4.27 12.83 -8.09
CA ALA A 322 -4.84 13.97 -7.43
C ALA A 322 -3.73 14.99 -7.13
N ALA A 323 -3.93 16.22 -7.58
CA ALA A 323 -3.06 17.38 -7.47
C ALA A 323 -2.07 17.57 -8.63
N GLY A 324 -2.46 18.45 -9.58
CA GLY A 324 -1.68 18.94 -10.70
C GLY A 324 -0.38 19.67 -10.37
N VAL A 325 0.54 18.99 -9.71
CA VAL A 325 1.93 19.43 -9.59
C VAL A 325 2.76 18.54 -10.50
N THR A 326 2.78 18.94 -11.78
CA THR A 326 3.79 18.40 -12.70
C THR A 326 5.11 19.10 -12.39
N HIS A 327 6.00 18.44 -11.70
CA HIS A 327 7.42 18.70 -11.87
C HIS A 327 7.77 18.22 -13.30
N GLU A 328 8.19 19.11 -14.18
CA GLU A 328 8.87 18.69 -15.40
C GLU A 328 10.19 18.04 -14.96
N SER A 329 10.13 16.75 -14.66
CA SER A 329 11.36 16.00 -14.48
C SER A 329 12.00 15.87 -15.85
N VAL A 330 13.10 16.55 -16.07
CA VAL A 330 14.10 16.22 -17.10
C VAL A 330 14.75 14.90 -16.63
N SER A 331 13.97 13.83 -16.51
CA SER A 331 14.54 12.53 -16.21
C SER A 331 15.10 11.98 -17.50
N ALA A 332 16.40 11.81 -17.53
CA ALA A 332 17.04 10.86 -18.41
C ALA A 332 16.25 9.53 -18.39
N HIS A 333 16.07 8.94 -19.56
CA HIS A 333 15.47 7.62 -19.71
C HIS A 333 16.02 6.67 -18.64
N THR A 334 15.15 6.18 -17.77
CA THR A 334 15.55 5.14 -16.83
C THR A 334 15.63 3.83 -17.61
N SER A 335 16.63 3.03 -17.32
CA SER A 335 16.93 1.77 -18.03
C SER A 335 15.91 0.64 -17.80
N CYS A 336 14.82 0.90 -17.06
CA CYS A 336 13.77 -0.08 -16.78
C CYS A 336 12.38 0.58 -16.89
N GLU A 337 11.64 0.13 -17.90
CA GLU A 337 10.28 0.55 -18.22
C GLU A 337 9.40 -0.70 -18.41
N PRO A 338 8.06 -0.60 -18.31
CA PRO A 338 7.17 -1.68 -18.72
C PRO A 338 7.41 -2.09 -20.17
N ASN A 339 7.12 -3.34 -20.51
CA ASN A 339 7.22 -3.82 -21.88
C ASN A 339 6.29 -3.01 -22.82
N ARG A 340 6.64 -2.95 -24.10
CA ARG A 340 5.88 -2.17 -25.09
C ARG A 340 4.41 -2.61 -25.19
N ASN A 341 4.14 -3.91 -25.11
CA ASN A 341 2.78 -4.42 -25.14
C ASN A 341 1.96 -4.00 -23.90
N VAL A 342 2.58 -3.88 -22.73
CA VAL A 342 1.92 -3.36 -21.51
C VAL A 342 1.57 -1.89 -21.66
N GLU A 343 2.50 -1.08 -22.16
CA GLU A 343 2.25 0.35 -22.41
C GLU A 343 1.21 0.53 -23.53
N ALA A 344 1.25 -0.25 -24.59
CA ALA A 344 0.26 -0.21 -25.65
C ALA A 344 -1.14 -0.60 -25.12
N MET A 345 -1.26 -1.64 -24.29
CA MET A 345 -2.52 -2.02 -23.65
C MET A 345 -3.05 -0.88 -22.77
N ARG A 346 -2.20 -0.28 -21.94
CA ARG A 346 -2.55 0.88 -21.11
C ARG A 346 -3.09 2.04 -21.96
N VAL A 347 -2.45 2.34 -23.08
CA VAL A 347 -2.86 3.42 -24.00
C VAL A 347 -4.19 3.09 -24.69
N CYS A 348 -4.39 1.83 -25.12
CA CYS A 348 -5.65 1.38 -25.69
C CYS A 348 -6.81 1.53 -24.68
N LEU A 349 -6.60 1.11 -23.43
CA LEU A 349 -7.59 1.26 -22.36
C LEU A 349 -7.86 2.74 -22.05
N ASP A 350 -6.84 3.59 -21.98
CA ASP A 350 -7.01 5.02 -21.74
C ASP A 350 -7.83 5.71 -22.83
N LYS A 351 -7.60 5.38 -24.11
CA LYS A 351 -8.39 5.83 -25.25
C LYS A 351 -9.85 5.38 -25.18
N ALA A 352 -10.12 4.24 -24.55
CA ALA A 352 -11.45 3.73 -24.28
C ALA A 352 -12.10 4.31 -23.01
N GLY A 353 -11.44 5.28 -22.34
CA GLY A 353 -11.92 5.89 -21.11
C GLY A 353 -11.71 5.04 -19.85
N ILE A 354 -10.82 4.06 -19.91
CA ILE A 354 -10.50 3.14 -18.80
C ILE A 354 -9.13 3.49 -18.23
N GLU A 355 -9.08 3.83 -16.94
CA GLU A 355 -7.81 4.02 -16.24
C GLU A 355 -7.19 2.68 -15.92
N SER A 356 -5.92 2.51 -16.29
CA SER A 356 -5.06 1.40 -15.89
C SER A 356 -3.66 1.92 -15.60
N ARG A 357 -2.87 1.18 -14.83
CA ARG A 357 -1.51 1.57 -14.44
C ARG A 357 -0.59 0.37 -14.54
N PRO A 358 0.66 0.52 -15.02
CA PRO A 358 1.69 -0.47 -14.78
C PRO A 358 1.80 -0.78 -13.28
N LEU A 359 2.25 -1.97 -12.96
CA LEU A 359 2.58 -2.32 -11.58
C LEU A 359 3.66 -1.36 -11.02
N TRP A 360 3.85 -1.33 -9.70
CA TRP A 360 4.86 -0.47 -9.09
C TRP A 360 6.25 -0.76 -9.64
N LYS A 361 7.02 0.29 -9.95
CA LYS A 361 8.44 0.14 -10.23
C LYS A 361 9.16 -0.20 -8.92
N PRO A 362 9.93 -1.30 -8.83
CA PRO A 362 10.63 -1.69 -7.62
C PRO A 362 11.52 -0.58 -7.06
N MET A 363 11.60 -0.46 -5.73
CA MET A 363 12.33 0.62 -5.07
C MET A 363 13.83 0.60 -5.37
N HIS A 364 14.45 -0.59 -5.48
CA HIS A 364 15.86 -0.70 -5.86
C HIS A 364 16.17 -0.19 -7.27
N LEU A 365 15.14 -0.04 -8.13
CA LEU A 365 15.26 0.54 -9.48
C LEU A 365 14.92 2.03 -9.52
N GLN A 366 14.53 2.63 -8.38
CA GLN A 366 14.27 4.06 -8.32
C GLN A 366 15.59 4.85 -8.24
N PRO A 367 15.77 5.93 -9.02
CA PRO A 367 17.02 6.70 -9.03
C PRO A 367 17.48 7.16 -7.66
N VAL A 368 16.54 7.52 -6.78
CA VAL A 368 16.82 7.98 -5.41
C VAL A 368 17.49 6.91 -4.54
N TYR A 369 17.35 5.63 -4.90
CA TYR A 369 17.87 4.48 -4.16
C TYR A 369 18.95 3.70 -4.90
N ALA A 370 19.49 4.23 -6.00
CA ALA A 370 20.46 3.53 -6.84
C ALA A 370 21.75 3.09 -6.10
N ALA A 371 22.09 3.75 -4.99
CA ALA A 371 23.26 3.42 -4.16
C ALA A 371 22.93 2.54 -2.94
N ASN A 372 21.67 2.19 -2.73
CA ASN A 372 21.23 1.41 -1.58
C ASN A 372 21.53 -0.09 -1.75
N PRO A 373 21.81 -0.81 -0.66
CA PRO A 373 21.94 -2.27 -0.71
C PRO A 373 20.63 -2.91 -1.18
N ALA A 374 20.74 -3.87 -2.10
CA ALA A 374 19.59 -4.62 -2.62
C ALA A 374 19.96 -6.10 -2.82
N TYR A 375 19.04 -6.97 -2.46
CA TYR A 375 19.12 -8.43 -2.63
C TYR A 375 18.01 -8.82 -3.60
N VAL A 376 18.40 -9.12 -4.83
CA VAL A 376 17.48 -9.23 -5.97
C VAL A 376 17.60 -10.57 -6.68
N ASN A 377 16.48 -11.11 -7.13
CA ASN A 377 16.37 -12.30 -7.96
C ASN A 377 15.72 -12.01 -9.32
N GLY A 378 15.31 -10.74 -9.56
CA GLY A 378 14.70 -10.27 -10.81
C GLY A 378 13.20 -10.48 -10.91
N VAL A 379 12.55 -11.03 -9.88
CA VAL A 379 11.10 -11.30 -9.90
C VAL A 379 10.32 -9.99 -9.99
N SER A 380 10.56 -9.03 -9.08
CA SER A 380 9.80 -7.78 -9.09
C SER A 380 10.05 -6.94 -10.36
N GLU A 381 11.26 -6.95 -10.91
CA GLU A 381 11.53 -6.31 -12.20
C GLU A 381 10.72 -6.98 -13.33
N GLY A 382 10.69 -8.31 -13.36
CA GLY A 382 9.91 -9.07 -14.34
C GLY A 382 8.40 -8.82 -14.20
N LEU A 383 7.89 -8.70 -12.98
CA LEU A 383 6.50 -8.35 -12.69
C LEU A 383 6.18 -6.92 -13.17
N PHE A 384 7.01 -5.94 -12.82
CA PHE A 384 6.85 -4.55 -13.25
C PHE A 384 6.82 -4.43 -14.78
N LYS A 385 7.71 -5.16 -15.47
CA LYS A 385 7.77 -5.12 -16.94
C LYS A 385 6.53 -5.68 -17.62
N ARG A 386 5.84 -6.63 -17.00
CA ARG A 386 4.72 -7.35 -17.62
C ARG A 386 3.35 -7.02 -17.04
N GLY A 387 3.31 -6.28 -15.94
CA GLY A 387 2.10 -6.19 -15.16
C GLY A 387 1.29 -4.90 -15.33
N LEU A 388 -0.02 -5.03 -15.19
CA LEU A 388 -0.99 -3.96 -15.30
C LEU A 388 -2.05 -4.07 -14.18
N CYS A 389 -2.35 -2.95 -13.52
CA CYS A 389 -3.49 -2.82 -12.60
C CYS A 389 -4.75 -2.48 -13.37
N LEU A 390 -5.84 -3.15 -13.03
CA LEU A 390 -7.18 -2.96 -13.61
C LEU A 390 -8.15 -2.34 -12.60
N PRO A 391 -9.20 -1.62 -13.05
CA PRO A 391 -10.21 -1.02 -12.20
C PRO A 391 -10.84 -2.02 -11.24
N SER A 392 -10.89 -1.66 -9.95
CA SER A 392 -11.30 -2.58 -8.87
C SER A 392 -12.10 -1.89 -7.76
N GLY A 393 -12.38 -0.60 -7.90
CA GLY A 393 -13.06 0.17 -6.86
C GLY A 393 -14.55 -0.18 -6.71
N PRO A 394 -15.20 0.26 -5.60
CA PRO A 394 -16.61 -0.03 -5.33
C PRO A 394 -17.57 0.57 -6.36
N TYR A 395 -17.15 1.50 -7.19
CA TYR A 395 -17.93 2.08 -8.30
C TYR A 395 -17.87 1.25 -9.59
N VAL A 396 -17.00 0.24 -9.66
CA VAL A 396 -16.86 -0.60 -10.85
C VAL A 396 -18.01 -1.60 -10.89
N THR A 397 -18.80 -1.58 -11.95
CA THR A 397 -19.94 -2.48 -12.15
C THR A 397 -19.55 -3.71 -12.97
N ASP A 398 -20.45 -4.70 -13.05
CA ASP A 398 -20.29 -5.86 -13.93
C ASP A 398 -20.15 -5.46 -15.40
N GLU A 399 -20.94 -4.47 -15.84
CA GLU A 399 -20.87 -3.93 -17.20
C GLU A 399 -19.53 -3.26 -17.45
N ASP A 400 -18.99 -2.52 -16.46
CA ASP A 400 -17.68 -1.91 -16.55
C ASP A 400 -16.58 -3.00 -16.73
N VAL A 401 -16.61 -4.08 -15.94
CA VAL A 401 -15.63 -5.18 -16.07
C VAL A 401 -15.73 -5.87 -17.42
N ARG A 402 -16.96 -6.16 -17.88
CA ARG A 402 -17.18 -6.74 -19.21
C ARG A 402 -16.66 -5.82 -20.32
N TYR A 403 -16.89 -4.53 -20.19
CA TYR A 403 -16.37 -3.53 -21.12
C TYR A 403 -14.84 -3.49 -21.12
N ILE A 404 -14.20 -3.46 -19.92
CA ILE A 404 -12.74 -3.47 -19.77
C ILE A 404 -12.14 -4.68 -20.48
N VAL A 405 -12.62 -5.89 -20.16
CA VAL A 405 -12.10 -7.12 -20.75
C VAL A 405 -12.34 -7.17 -22.27
N ASN A 406 -13.47 -6.68 -22.74
CA ASN A 406 -13.77 -6.60 -24.18
C ASN A 406 -12.78 -5.64 -24.89
N GLU A 407 -12.49 -4.49 -24.31
CA GLU A 407 -11.48 -3.56 -24.89
C GLU A 407 -10.06 -4.13 -24.85
N MET A 408 -9.71 -4.89 -23.79
CA MET A 408 -8.44 -5.65 -23.75
C MET A 408 -8.38 -6.66 -24.90
N LYS A 409 -9.41 -7.50 -25.09
CA LYS A 409 -9.51 -8.49 -26.18
C LYS A 409 -9.40 -7.85 -27.57
N LYS A 410 -10.06 -6.72 -27.80
CA LYS A 410 -9.97 -5.96 -29.07
C LYS A 410 -8.61 -5.36 -29.33
N SER A 411 -7.81 -5.12 -28.30
CA SER A 411 -6.47 -4.53 -28.40
C SER A 411 -5.40 -5.56 -28.77
N ILE A 412 -5.66 -6.84 -28.55
CA ILE A 412 -4.77 -7.96 -28.89
C ILE A 412 -4.83 -8.20 -30.41
N LEU A 413 -3.65 -8.53 -31.03
CA LEU A 413 -3.47 -8.76 -32.47
C LEU A 413 -3.48 -10.26 -32.81
#